data_047d35e656ed233987e38a8e845fe0f3
#
_entry.id   047d35e656ed233987e38a8e845fe0f3
#
_cell.length_a   1.000
_cell.length_b   1.000
_cell.length_c   1.000
_cell.angle_alpha   90.00
_cell.angle_beta   90.00
_cell.angle_gamma   90.00
#
_symmetry.space_group_name_H-M   'P 1'
#
loop_
_entity.id
_entity.type
_entity.pdbx_description
1 polymer ?
#
loop_
_entity_poly.entity_id
_entity_poly.type
_entity_poly.pdbx_seq_one_letter_code
_entity_poly.pdbx_strand_id
1 'polypeptide(L)'
;MRTDEQPIRIALFAPEGRMGKAIRQAIVDDNVFELAADHGDVLVDFSAPSALRESLDRAVSAGLPLLIGTTGLIEEHDALIAEAAKIIPILKAPNTSLGVALLADLVERAARVLGPEAWDIEIVESHHNKKADAPSGTALQLGAAADRGRGGDSPEERGRDGTGLKRETGAIGYSAIRGGTVAGDHDVMFLGPEERLILSHRAESRAIFARGALAAARFLRNRPPGLYSMADVIDAA
;
A
#
# COMPACT_ATOMS: atom_id res chain seq x y z
N MET A 1 21.92 13.49 18.34
CA MET A 1 21.80 12.69 19.57
C MET A 1 21.57 11.26 19.14
N ARG A 2 22.51 10.34 19.39
CA ARG A 2 22.29 8.90 19.22
C ARG A 2 21.45 8.48 20.43
N THR A 3 20.23 8.00 20.17
CA THR A 3 19.44 7.31 21.20
C THR A 3 20.08 5.93 21.37
N ASP A 4 20.40 5.52 22.59
CA ASP A 4 20.90 4.19 22.99
C ASP A 4 19.80 3.09 22.85
N GLU A 5 18.90 3.21 21.89
CA GLU A 5 17.93 2.17 21.59
C GLU A 5 18.58 1.10 20.72
N GLN A 6 18.49 -0.15 21.17
CA GLN A 6 18.93 -1.30 20.39
C GLN A 6 18.23 -1.31 19.03
N PRO A 7 18.94 -1.68 17.93
CA PRO A 7 18.35 -1.75 16.61
C PRO A 7 17.14 -2.70 16.57
N ILE A 8 16.19 -2.37 15.72
CA ILE A 8 15.00 -3.19 15.51
C ILE A 8 15.37 -4.39 14.65
N ARG A 9 15.18 -5.59 15.18
CA ARG A 9 15.54 -6.83 14.52
C ARG A 9 14.41 -7.29 13.60
N ILE A 10 14.69 -7.32 12.29
CA ILE A 10 13.73 -7.72 11.26
C ILE A 10 13.97 -9.17 10.86
N ALA A 11 12.98 -10.02 11.10
CA ALA A 11 12.94 -11.38 10.55
C ALA A 11 12.20 -11.35 9.19
N LEU A 12 12.79 -11.95 8.15
CA LEU A 12 12.17 -12.05 6.83
C LEU A 12 11.63 -13.47 6.63
N PHE A 13 10.35 -13.58 6.24
CA PHE A 13 9.76 -14.87 5.92
C PHE A 13 10.24 -15.41 4.57
N ALA A 14 10.44 -14.53 3.57
CA ALA A 14 10.94 -14.88 2.24
C ALA A 14 12.19 -14.04 1.87
N PRO A 15 13.37 -14.27 2.52
CA PRO A 15 14.55 -13.41 2.40
C PRO A 15 15.17 -13.39 0.99
N GLU A 16 14.99 -14.43 0.19
CA GLU A 16 15.56 -14.54 -1.16
C GLU A 16 14.62 -13.98 -2.26
N GLY A 17 13.39 -13.62 -1.91
CA GLY A 17 12.46 -12.94 -2.80
C GLY A 17 12.92 -11.53 -3.18
N ARG A 18 12.28 -10.95 -4.20
CA ARG A 18 12.60 -9.58 -4.68
C ARG A 18 12.51 -8.54 -3.57
N MET A 19 11.44 -8.58 -2.76
CA MET A 19 11.27 -7.66 -1.63
C MET A 19 12.20 -8.00 -0.46
N GLY A 20 12.43 -9.28 -0.17
CA GLY A 20 13.40 -9.70 0.84
C GLY A 20 14.78 -9.11 0.58
N LYS A 21 15.27 -9.20 -0.66
CA LYS A 21 16.55 -8.60 -1.08
C LYS A 21 16.55 -7.07 -0.97
N ALA A 22 15.45 -6.43 -1.36
CA ALA A 22 15.33 -4.96 -1.27
C ALA A 22 15.32 -4.48 0.19
N ILE A 23 14.64 -5.20 1.11
CA ILE A 23 14.61 -4.87 2.53
C ILE A 23 15.99 -5.09 3.15
N ARG A 24 16.66 -6.19 2.83
CA ARG A 24 18.07 -6.44 3.27
C ARG A 24 19.00 -5.30 2.86
N GLN A 25 18.89 -4.83 1.61
CA GLN A 25 19.67 -3.68 1.15
C GLN A 25 19.32 -2.40 1.91
N ALA A 26 18.04 -2.13 2.14
CA ALA A 26 17.59 -0.94 2.88
C ALA A 26 18.07 -0.94 4.33
N ILE A 27 18.19 -2.11 4.98
CA ILE A 27 18.73 -2.25 6.34
C ILE A 27 20.23 -1.92 6.39
N VAL A 28 21.02 -2.28 5.36
CA VAL A 28 22.47 -1.98 5.32
C VAL A 28 22.71 -0.46 5.37
N ASP A 29 21.83 0.31 4.77
CA ASP A 29 21.93 1.76 4.70
C ASP A 29 21.34 2.49 5.93
N ASP A 30 20.78 1.74 6.90
CA ASP A 30 20.05 2.29 8.06
C ASP A 30 20.48 1.60 9.36
N ASN A 31 21.07 2.37 10.27
CA ASN A 31 21.55 1.88 11.57
C ASN A 31 20.45 1.67 12.64
N VAL A 32 19.20 1.95 12.32
CA VAL A 32 18.04 1.72 13.19
C VAL A 32 17.58 0.27 13.14
N PHE A 33 17.90 -0.44 12.06
CA PHE A 33 17.44 -1.81 11.82
C PHE A 33 18.61 -2.79 11.69
N GLU A 34 18.38 -4.03 12.08
CA GLU A 34 19.28 -5.15 11.80
C GLU A 34 18.49 -6.36 11.30
N LEU A 35 19.17 -7.23 10.56
CA LEU A 35 18.58 -8.48 10.11
C LEU A 35 18.71 -9.55 11.20
N ALA A 36 17.59 -10.17 11.54
CA ALA A 36 17.58 -11.32 12.44
C ALA A 36 17.56 -12.63 11.64
N ALA A 37 18.36 -13.62 12.08
CA ALA A 37 18.36 -14.94 11.45
C ALA A 37 17.08 -15.73 11.78
N ASP A 38 16.70 -15.81 13.07
CA ASP A 38 15.57 -16.64 13.53
C ASP A 38 14.59 -15.92 14.44
N HIS A 39 15.05 -15.03 15.32
CA HIS A 39 14.23 -14.35 16.31
C HIS A 39 14.38 -12.83 16.15
N GLY A 40 13.45 -12.23 15.41
CA GLY A 40 13.34 -10.78 15.24
C GLY A 40 12.40 -10.15 16.27
N ASP A 41 12.27 -8.84 16.18
CA ASP A 41 11.25 -8.07 16.89
C ASP A 41 9.98 -7.93 16.06
N VAL A 42 10.11 -8.07 14.71
CA VAL A 42 8.98 -8.06 13.76
C VAL A 42 9.26 -9.06 12.63
N LEU A 43 8.27 -9.86 12.27
CA LEU A 43 8.30 -10.71 11.07
C LEU A 43 7.74 -9.94 9.88
N VAL A 44 8.43 -9.99 8.74
CA VAL A 44 8.03 -9.32 7.50
C VAL A 44 7.85 -10.33 6.39
N ASP A 45 6.64 -10.38 5.83
CA ASP A 45 6.23 -11.34 4.80
C ASP A 45 5.82 -10.65 3.48
N PHE A 46 6.62 -10.88 2.43
CA PHE A 46 6.32 -10.55 1.03
C PHE A 46 6.41 -11.80 0.15
N SER A 47 5.86 -12.90 0.60
CA SER A 47 5.92 -14.18 -0.10
C SER A 47 4.80 -14.36 -1.14
N ALA A 48 3.95 -15.32 -0.95
CA ALA A 48 2.82 -15.64 -1.81
C ALA A 48 1.58 -16.01 -0.96
N PRO A 49 0.35 -15.87 -1.50
CA PRO A 49 -0.87 -16.25 -0.79
C PRO A 49 -0.86 -17.67 -0.22
N SER A 50 -0.26 -18.62 -0.95
CA SER A 50 -0.15 -20.03 -0.52
C SER A 50 0.71 -20.25 0.73
N ALA A 51 1.58 -19.29 1.07
CA ALA A 51 2.47 -19.36 2.24
C ALA A 51 1.95 -18.57 3.45
N LEU A 52 0.81 -17.88 3.31
CA LEU A 52 0.28 -17.02 4.35
C LEU A 52 0.02 -17.76 5.67
N ARG A 53 -0.56 -18.96 5.60
CA ARG A 53 -0.84 -19.76 6.81
C ARG A 53 0.44 -20.06 7.60
N GLU A 54 1.51 -20.48 6.92
CA GLU A 54 2.79 -20.76 7.56
C GLU A 54 3.39 -19.49 8.19
N SER A 55 3.29 -18.36 7.49
CA SER A 55 3.74 -17.05 7.99
C SER A 55 2.97 -16.63 9.26
N LEU A 56 1.64 -16.78 9.27
CA LEU A 56 0.79 -16.50 10.43
C LEU A 56 1.11 -17.45 11.60
N ASP A 57 1.21 -18.76 11.36
CA ASP A 57 1.51 -19.76 12.39
C ASP A 57 2.87 -19.48 13.05
N ARG A 58 3.88 -19.12 12.25
CA ARG A 58 5.20 -18.72 12.74
C ARG A 58 5.12 -17.47 13.62
N ALA A 59 4.44 -16.42 13.16
CA ALA A 59 4.31 -15.16 13.89
C ALA A 59 3.55 -15.36 15.22
N VAL A 60 2.41 -16.05 15.20
CA VAL A 60 1.59 -16.31 16.38
C VAL A 60 2.34 -17.16 17.39
N SER A 61 2.99 -18.27 16.96
CA SER A 61 3.74 -19.16 17.85
C SER A 61 4.91 -18.45 18.54
N ALA A 62 5.52 -17.47 17.87
CA ALA A 62 6.63 -16.68 18.40
C ALA A 62 6.17 -15.41 19.13
N GLY A 63 4.88 -15.07 19.10
CA GLY A 63 4.34 -13.82 19.64
C GLY A 63 4.88 -12.57 18.95
N LEU A 64 5.24 -12.68 17.65
CA LEU A 64 5.85 -11.60 16.88
C LEU A 64 4.81 -10.76 16.15
N PRO A 65 4.96 -9.43 16.16
CA PRO A 65 4.29 -8.57 15.19
C PRO A 65 4.55 -9.02 13.76
N LEU A 66 3.53 -8.95 12.87
CA LEU A 66 3.63 -9.41 11.49
C LEU A 66 3.24 -8.31 10.50
N LEU A 67 4.18 -7.95 9.60
CA LEU A 67 3.87 -7.16 8.41
C LEU A 67 3.60 -8.10 7.23
N ILE A 68 2.41 -8.02 6.65
CA ILE A 68 1.99 -8.76 5.46
C ILE A 68 1.95 -7.81 4.27
N GLY A 69 2.95 -7.92 3.39
CA GLY A 69 3.04 -7.20 2.12
C GLY A 69 2.67 -8.07 0.90
N THR A 70 2.24 -9.30 1.14
CA THR A 70 1.82 -10.25 0.10
C THR A 70 0.58 -9.74 -0.62
N THR A 71 0.62 -9.74 -1.95
CA THR A 71 -0.50 -9.35 -2.82
C THR A 71 -1.31 -10.56 -3.28
N GLY A 72 -2.55 -10.35 -3.77
CA GLY A 72 -3.40 -11.42 -4.27
C GLY A 72 -4.09 -12.23 -3.18
N LEU A 73 -4.18 -11.68 -1.97
CA LEU A 73 -4.97 -12.26 -0.88
C LEU A 73 -6.47 -12.12 -1.20
N ILE A 74 -7.24 -13.13 -0.83
CA ILE A 74 -8.70 -13.21 -1.00
C ILE A 74 -9.39 -13.23 0.37
N GLU A 75 -10.71 -13.18 0.42
CA GLU A 75 -11.53 -13.11 1.64
C GLU A 75 -11.19 -14.22 2.67
N GLU A 76 -10.91 -15.43 2.21
CA GLU A 76 -10.50 -16.54 3.10
C GLU A 76 -9.19 -16.22 3.84
N HIS A 77 -8.26 -15.56 3.17
CA HIS A 77 -7.01 -15.09 3.79
C HIS A 77 -7.27 -13.98 4.82
N ASP A 78 -8.21 -13.10 4.52
CA ASP A 78 -8.58 -11.99 5.43
C ASP A 78 -9.20 -12.52 6.73
N ALA A 79 -9.99 -13.58 6.66
CA ALA A 79 -10.52 -14.25 7.84
C ALA A 79 -9.38 -14.82 8.73
N LEU A 80 -8.37 -15.47 8.13
CA LEU A 80 -7.22 -15.99 8.88
C LEU A 80 -6.41 -14.85 9.53
N ILE A 81 -6.19 -13.76 8.80
CA ILE A 81 -5.48 -12.58 9.32
C ILE A 81 -6.26 -11.96 10.48
N ALA A 82 -7.58 -11.84 10.37
CA ALA A 82 -8.42 -11.27 11.42
C ALA A 82 -8.38 -12.11 12.72
N GLU A 83 -8.36 -13.44 12.62
CA GLU A 83 -8.21 -14.30 13.80
C GLU A 83 -6.82 -14.15 14.45
N ALA A 84 -5.75 -14.15 13.66
CA ALA A 84 -4.40 -13.96 14.18
C ALA A 84 -4.19 -12.57 14.79
N ALA A 85 -4.85 -11.53 14.24
CA ALA A 85 -4.78 -10.17 14.76
C ALA A 85 -5.40 -9.99 16.16
N LYS A 86 -6.19 -10.96 16.63
CA LYS A 86 -6.66 -10.99 18.02
C LYS A 86 -5.54 -11.36 19.01
N ILE A 87 -4.45 -11.96 18.53
CA ILE A 87 -3.36 -12.52 19.34
C ILE A 87 -2.08 -11.67 19.20
N ILE A 88 -1.76 -11.22 17.99
CA ILE A 88 -0.56 -10.43 17.67
C ILE A 88 -0.92 -9.17 16.88
N PRO A 89 -0.10 -8.12 16.89
CA PRO A 89 -0.30 -6.99 15.99
C PRO A 89 0.06 -7.39 14.55
N ILE A 90 -0.87 -7.16 13.62
CA ILE A 90 -0.67 -7.44 12.18
C ILE A 90 -0.91 -6.16 11.39
N LEU A 91 0.02 -5.82 10.49
CA LEU A 91 -0.20 -4.79 9.48
C LEU A 91 -0.32 -5.44 8.11
N LYS A 92 -1.47 -5.26 7.45
CA LYS A 92 -1.71 -5.73 6.08
C LYS A 92 -1.58 -4.56 5.11
N ALA A 93 -0.60 -4.63 4.19
CA ALA A 93 -0.38 -3.59 3.19
C ALA A 93 0.14 -4.16 1.87
N PRO A 94 -0.69 -4.30 0.83
CA PRO A 94 -0.23 -4.72 -0.49
C PRO A 94 0.72 -3.70 -1.15
N ASN A 95 0.74 -2.47 -0.66
CA ASN A 95 1.67 -1.42 -1.03
C ASN A 95 2.15 -0.71 0.26
N THR A 96 3.44 -0.79 0.54
CA THR A 96 4.05 -0.22 1.74
C THR A 96 4.68 1.16 1.53
N SER A 97 4.52 1.79 0.36
CA SER A 97 5.02 3.16 0.14
C SER A 97 4.32 4.17 1.04
N LEU A 98 5.07 4.89 1.87
CA LEU A 98 4.53 5.99 2.69
C LEU A 98 3.93 7.10 1.83
N GLY A 99 4.57 7.41 0.69
CA GLY A 99 4.06 8.42 -0.24
C GLY A 99 2.72 8.03 -0.85
N VAL A 100 2.52 6.74 -1.20
CA VAL A 100 1.22 6.24 -1.70
C VAL A 100 0.17 6.24 -0.58
N ALA A 101 0.54 5.86 0.64
CA ALA A 101 -0.38 5.89 1.77
C ALA A 101 -0.87 7.32 2.07
N LEU A 102 0.05 8.28 2.13
CA LEU A 102 -0.29 9.70 2.31
C LEU A 102 -1.12 10.23 1.14
N LEU A 103 -0.78 9.85 -0.11
CA LEU A 103 -1.57 10.23 -1.28
C LEU A 103 -3.01 9.72 -1.16
N ALA A 104 -3.23 8.48 -0.72
CA ALA A 104 -4.56 7.92 -0.54
C ALA A 104 -5.38 8.69 0.51
N ASP A 105 -4.78 9.09 1.64
CA ASP A 105 -5.42 9.94 2.65
C ASP A 105 -5.82 11.31 2.08
N LEU A 106 -4.90 11.97 1.37
CA LEU A 106 -5.17 13.25 0.73
C LEU A 106 -6.28 13.16 -0.33
N VAL A 107 -6.31 12.06 -1.10
CA VAL A 107 -7.36 11.79 -2.09
C VAL A 107 -8.72 11.62 -1.42
N GLU A 108 -8.79 10.83 -0.35
CA GLU A 108 -10.04 10.64 0.41
C GLU A 108 -10.55 11.96 0.96
N ARG A 109 -9.66 12.77 1.56
CA ARG A 109 -10.00 14.09 2.07
C ARG A 109 -10.47 15.05 0.98
N ALA A 110 -9.77 15.08 -0.17
CA ALA A 110 -10.17 15.91 -1.31
C ALA A 110 -11.54 15.49 -1.85
N ALA A 111 -11.77 14.18 -2.02
CA ALA A 111 -13.03 13.65 -2.51
C ALA A 111 -14.22 13.95 -1.59
N ARG A 112 -13.98 14.01 -0.27
CA ARG A 112 -15.01 14.39 0.73
C ARG A 112 -15.44 15.86 0.60
N VAL A 113 -14.52 16.74 0.21
CA VAL A 113 -14.76 18.18 0.09
C VAL A 113 -15.28 18.54 -1.31
N LEU A 114 -14.73 17.88 -2.34
CA LEU A 114 -15.03 18.15 -3.74
C LEU A 114 -16.12 17.20 -4.24
N GLY A 115 -17.38 17.61 -4.07
CA GLY A 115 -18.55 16.76 -4.32
C GLY A 115 -18.75 16.37 -5.79
N PRO A 116 -19.44 15.24 -6.07
CA PRO A 116 -19.56 14.64 -7.39
C PRO A 116 -20.34 15.47 -8.40
N GLU A 117 -21.19 16.40 -7.95
CA GLU A 117 -22.01 17.24 -8.82
C GLU A 117 -21.19 18.27 -9.62
N ALA A 118 -20.05 18.70 -9.06
CA ALA A 118 -19.21 19.75 -9.66
C ALA A 118 -17.78 19.28 -9.99
N TRP A 119 -17.36 18.13 -9.44
CA TRP A 119 -15.99 17.66 -9.60
C TRP A 119 -15.93 16.23 -10.11
N ASP A 120 -15.31 16.04 -11.26
CA ASP A 120 -15.01 14.75 -11.81
C ASP A 120 -13.69 14.20 -11.22
N ILE A 121 -13.58 12.88 -11.05
CA ILE A 121 -12.34 12.23 -10.63
C ILE A 121 -11.83 11.34 -11.75
N GLU A 122 -10.58 11.57 -12.16
CA GLU A 122 -9.86 10.74 -13.12
C GLU A 122 -8.53 10.30 -12.54
N ILE A 123 -8.25 9.00 -12.62
CA ILE A 123 -6.99 8.41 -12.17
C ILE A 123 -6.21 7.95 -13.39
N VAL A 124 -5.05 8.55 -13.60
CA VAL A 124 -4.12 8.17 -14.68
C VAL A 124 -2.91 7.51 -14.07
N GLU A 125 -2.56 6.31 -14.56
CA GLU A 125 -1.38 5.59 -14.09
C GLU A 125 -0.49 5.15 -15.25
N SER A 126 0.81 5.16 -15.01
CA SER A 126 1.80 4.75 -16.00
C SER A 126 2.77 3.74 -15.40
N HIS A 127 2.99 2.62 -16.10
CA HIS A 127 3.97 1.61 -15.72
C HIS A 127 4.74 1.08 -16.93
N HIS A 128 5.80 0.33 -16.62
CA HIS A 128 6.62 -0.32 -17.63
C HIS A 128 5.80 -1.26 -18.54
N ASN A 129 6.30 -1.49 -19.74
CA ASN A 129 5.63 -2.28 -20.80
C ASN A 129 5.41 -3.77 -20.47
N LYS A 130 5.99 -4.28 -19.36
CA LYS A 130 5.84 -5.68 -18.90
C LYS A 130 4.77 -5.86 -17.83
N LYS A 131 4.10 -4.78 -17.38
CA LYS A 131 3.03 -4.87 -16.38
C LYS A 131 1.75 -5.39 -17.05
N ALA A 132 1.21 -6.50 -16.55
CA ALA A 132 0.09 -7.21 -17.15
C ALA A 132 -1.28 -6.71 -16.66
N ASP A 133 -1.36 -6.27 -15.40
CA ASP A 133 -2.60 -5.76 -14.82
C ASP A 133 -2.85 -4.29 -15.18
N ALA A 134 -4.10 -3.95 -15.45
CA ALA A 134 -4.60 -2.58 -15.66
C ALA A 134 -6.08 -2.50 -15.26
N PRO A 135 -6.48 -1.49 -14.43
CA PRO A 135 -5.63 -0.55 -13.72
C PRO A 135 -4.70 -1.22 -12.72
N SER A 136 -3.63 -0.52 -12.31
CA SER A 136 -2.71 -1.03 -11.28
C SER A 136 -3.40 -1.15 -9.91
N GLY A 137 -2.90 -2.05 -9.05
CA GLY A 137 -3.42 -2.17 -7.68
C GLY A 137 -3.37 -0.85 -6.90
N THR A 138 -2.35 -0.01 -7.12
CA THR A 138 -2.26 1.33 -6.52
C THR A 138 -3.33 2.28 -7.07
N ALA A 139 -3.63 2.24 -8.37
CA ALA A 139 -4.71 3.05 -8.93
C ALA A 139 -6.06 2.65 -8.35
N LEU A 140 -6.31 1.34 -8.18
CA LEU A 140 -7.53 0.85 -7.54
C LEU A 140 -7.61 1.25 -6.06
N GLN A 141 -6.48 1.23 -5.33
CA GLN A 141 -6.40 1.72 -3.95
C GLN A 141 -6.73 3.21 -3.86
N LEU A 142 -6.23 4.03 -4.78
CA LEU A 142 -6.53 5.47 -4.83
C LEU A 142 -7.99 5.73 -5.20
N GLY A 143 -8.57 4.94 -6.11
CA GLY A 143 -9.99 5.00 -6.42
C GLY A 143 -10.87 4.62 -5.24
N ALA A 144 -10.54 3.56 -4.52
CA ALA A 144 -11.24 3.18 -3.30
C ALA A 144 -11.14 4.27 -2.21
N ALA A 145 -10.03 5.01 -2.12
CA ALA A 145 -9.90 6.15 -1.22
C ALA A 145 -10.83 7.32 -1.66
N ALA A 146 -10.88 7.61 -2.97
CA ALA A 146 -11.80 8.61 -3.51
C ALA A 146 -13.27 8.24 -3.27
N ASP A 147 -13.61 6.96 -3.46
CA ASP A 147 -14.95 6.43 -3.23
C ASP A 147 -15.38 6.57 -1.75
N ARG A 148 -14.51 6.16 -0.81
CA ARG A 148 -14.77 6.39 0.63
C ARG A 148 -14.98 7.87 0.96
N GLY A 149 -14.18 8.76 0.34
CA GLY A 149 -14.35 10.20 0.52
C GLY A 149 -15.71 10.70 0.04
N ARG A 150 -16.30 10.07 -0.97
CA ARG A 150 -17.64 10.35 -1.52
C ARG A 150 -18.78 9.62 -0.83
N GLY A 151 -18.51 8.78 0.15
CA GLY A 151 -19.54 8.05 0.91
C GLY A 151 -19.83 6.64 0.42
N GLY A 152 -19.09 6.13 -0.57
CA GLY A 152 -19.28 4.82 -1.18
C GLY A 152 -20.18 4.84 -2.42
N ASP A 153 -20.19 3.73 -3.13
CA ASP A 153 -21.06 3.47 -4.30
C ASP A 153 -20.78 4.34 -5.54
N SER A 154 -19.57 4.91 -5.68
CA SER A 154 -19.17 5.63 -6.90
C SER A 154 -19.07 4.67 -8.09
N PRO A 155 -19.69 4.95 -9.24
CA PRO A 155 -19.51 4.17 -10.45
C PRO A 155 -18.03 4.17 -10.88
N GLU A 156 -17.54 3.08 -11.46
CA GLU A 156 -16.20 2.99 -12.05
C GLU A 156 -16.27 2.99 -13.58
N GLU A 157 -15.44 3.84 -14.23
CA GLU A 157 -15.26 3.84 -15.67
C GLU A 157 -13.82 3.46 -16.03
N ARG A 158 -13.64 2.35 -16.77
CA ARG A 158 -12.33 1.81 -17.14
C ARG A 158 -12.09 1.97 -18.64
N GLY A 159 -11.52 3.12 -19.00
CA GLY A 159 -11.27 3.48 -20.40
C GLY A 159 -12.51 4.04 -21.10
N ARG A 160 -12.27 4.93 -22.05
CA ARG A 160 -13.29 5.48 -22.94
C ARG A 160 -12.75 5.36 -24.37
N ASP A 161 -13.47 4.59 -25.19
CA ASP A 161 -13.12 4.39 -26.61
C ASP A 161 -14.42 4.43 -27.43
N GLY A 162 -14.47 5.29 -28.46
CA GLY A 162 -15.64 5.47 -29.31
C GLY A 162 -16.20 6.88 -29.31
N THR A 163 -17.40 7.03 -29.86
CA THR A 163 -18.11 8.31 -30.02
C THR A 163 -19.42 8.31 -29.23
N GLY A 164 -19.84 9.48 -28.76
CA GLY A 164 -21.12 9.63 -28.04
C GLY A 164 -21.08 9.14 -26.58
N LEU A 165 -19.92 8.80 -26.06
CA LEU A 165 -19.75 8.39 -24.67
C LEU A 165 -19.74 9.62 -23.79
N LYS A 166 -20.81 9.78 -23.01
CA LYS A 166 -20.89 10.79 -21.96
C LYS A 166 -20.39 10.19 -20.65
N ARG A 167 -19.60 10.98 -19.93
CA ARG A 167 -19.16 10.61 -18.59
C ARG A 167 -20.37 10.52 -17.65
N GLU A 168 -20.41 9.50 -16.83
CA GLU A 168 -21.42 9.39 -15.77
C GLU A 168 -21.05 10.31 -14.60
N THR A 169 -22.05 11.09 -14.11
CA THR A 169 -21.86 11.97 -12.96
C THR A 169 -21.47 11.15 -11.73
N GLY A 170 -20.42 11.59 -11.03
CA GLY A 170 -19.94 10.89 -9.83
C GLY A 170 -19.02 9.70 -10.09
N ALA A 171 -18.87 9.24 -11.34
CA ALA A 171 -17.98 8.13 -11.64
C ALA A 171 -16.51 8.45 -11.32
N ILE A 172 -15.74 7.42 -11.00
CA ILE A 172 -14.26 7.46 -10.89
C ILE A 172 -13.71 6.82 -12.16
N GLY A 173 -13.00 7.62 -12.97
CA GLY A 173 -12.40 7.17 -14.22
C GLY A 173 -11.00 6.62 -14.02
N TYR A 174 -10.60 5.62 -14.82
CA TYR A 174 -9.27 5.05 -14.82
C TYR A 174 -8.68 5.00 -16.23
N SER A 175 -7.43 5.46 -16.36
CA SER A 175 -6.65 5.38 -17.58
C SER A 175 -5.27 4.81 -17.30
N ALA A 176 -4.88 3.75 -18.02
CA ALA A 176 -3.63 3.05 -17.81
C ALA A 176 -2.69 3.20 -19.01
N ILE A 177 -1.48 3.68 -18.77
CA ILE A 177 -0.42 3.82 -19.76
C ILE A 177 0.63 2.73 -19.52
N ARG A 178 1.10 2.09 -20.60
CA ARG A 178 2.16 1.07 -20.56
C ARG A 178 3.27 1.44 -21.51
N GLY A 179 4.50 1.64 -21.00
CA GLY A 179 5.62 2.04 -21.84
C GLY A 179 6.95 2.08 -21.08
N GLY A 180 8.03 1.87 -21.80
CA GLY A 180 9.38 2.01 -21.27
C GLY A 180 9.63 1.18 -20.00
N THR A 181 10.30 1.82 -19.04
CA THR A 181 10.73 1.22 -17.77
C THR A 181 10.13 1.94 -16.54
N VAL A 182 9.04 2.68 -16.71
CA VAL A 182 8.38 3.43 -15.63
C VAL A 182 8.07 2.52 -14.47
N ALA A 183 8.54 2.88 -13.27
CA ALA A 183 8.37 2.07 -12.07
C ALA A 183 6.94 2.11 -11.53
N GLY A 184 6.28 3.27 -11.67
CA GLY A 184 4.88 3.48 -11.31
C GLY A 184 4.59 4.95 -11.03
N ASP A 185 3.83 5.58 -11.91
CA ASP A 185 3.34 6.94 -11.78
C ASP A 185 1.82 6.92 -11.59
N HIS A 186 1.32 7.77 -10.73
CA HIS A 186 -0.11 7.88 -10.46
C HIS A 186 -0.49 9.35 -10.30
N ASP A 187 -1.48 9.80 -11.05
CA ASP A 187 -2.12 11.10 -10.94
C ASP A 187 -3.60 10.89 -10.61
N VAL A 188 -4.06 11.49 -9.52
CA VAL A 188 -5.47 11.60 -9.21
C VAL A 188 -5.88 13.04 -9.47
N MET A 189 -6.74 13.23 -10.47
CA MET A 189 -7.18 14.53 -10.94
C MET A 189 -8.61 14.78 -10.48
N PHE A 190 -8.82 15.86 -9.78
CA PHE A 190 -10.12 16.45 -9.49
C PHE A 190 -10.35 17.60 -10.47
N LEU A 191 -11.35 17.46 -11.32
CA LEU A 191 -11.62 18.34 -12.44
C LEU A 191 -12.93 19.10 -12.16
N GLY A 192 -12.83 20.34 -11.75
CA GLY A 192 -13.96 21.21 -11.44
C GLY A 192 -14.19 22.29 -12.50
N PRO A 193 -15.19 23.15 -12.29
CA PRO A 193 -15.44 24.30 -13.16
C PRO A 193 -14.25 25.27 -13.16
N GLU A 194 -13.59 25.41 -14.30
CA GLU A 194 -12.48 26.35 -14.55
C GLU A 194 -11.20 26.12 -13.71
N GLU A 195 -11.14 25.03 -12.91
CA GLU A 195 -9.96 24.67 -12.11
C GLU A 195 -9.75 23.17 -12.03
N ARG A 196 -8.54 22.77 -11.65
CA ARG A 196 -8.13 21.38 -11.46
C ARG A 196 -7.22 21.25 -10.25
N LEU A 197 -7.47 20.25 -9.42
CA LEU A 197 -6.52 19.80 -8.39
C LEU A 197 -5.94 18.46 -8.84
N ILE A 198 -4.60 18.35 -8.85
CA ILE A 198 -3.92 17.10 -9.23
C ILE A 198 -3.03 16.68 -8.07
N LEU A 199 -3.26 15.47 -7.56
CA LEU A 199 -2.44 14.83 -6.55
C LEU A 199 -1.62 13.72 -7.22
N SER A 200 -0.30 13.82 -7.14
CA SER A 200 0.62 12.98 -7.92
C SER A 200 1.61 12.23 -7.06
N HIS A 201 1.92 10.99 -7.44
CA HIS A 201 3.03 10.20 -6.92
C HIS A 201 3.85 9.61 -8.07
N ARG A 202 5.18 9.69 -7.96
CA ARG A 202 6.14 9.13 -8.92
C ARG A 202 7.09 8.21 -8.17
N ALA A 203 7.10 6.94 -8.56
CA ALA A 203 8.05 5.96 -8.02
C ALA A 203 9.33 5.95 -8.87
N GLU A 204 10.44 6.42 -8.32
CA GLU A 204 11.73 6.37 -9.01
C GLU A 204 12.38 4.98 -8.94
N SER A 205 12.10 4.23 -7.86
CA SER A 205 12.61 2.87 -7.67
C SER A 205 11.70 2.07 -6.74
N ARG A 206 11.89 0.74 -6.72
CA ARG A 206 11.19 -0.15 -5.78
C ARG A 206 11.69 -0.05 -4.33
N ALA A 207 12.79 0.67 -4.08
CA ALA A 207 13.31 0.87 -2.73
C ALA A 207 12.32 1.61 -1.81
N ILE A 208 11.39 2.38 -2.38
CA ILE A 208 10.32 3.05 -1.60
C ILE A 208 9.48 2.04 -0.81
N PHE A 209 9.21 0.86 -1.37
CA PHE A 209 8.44 -0.18 -0.68
C PHE A 209 9.23 -0.82 0.46
N ALA A 210 10.54 -1.03 0.28
CA ALA A 210 11.41 -1.56 1.34
C ALA A 210 11.53 -0.56 2.51
N ARG A 211 11.75 0.72 2.23
CA ARG A 211 11.76 1.76 3.26
C ARG A 211 10.43 1.88 4.00
N GLY A 212 9.32 1.82 3.26
CA GLY A 212 7.99 1.82 3.89
C GLY A 212 7.71 0.56 4.72
N ALA A 213 8.21 -0.61 4.30
CA ALA A 213 8.12 -1.83 5.10
C ALA A 213 8.90 -1.71 6.42
N LEU A 214 10.07 -1.08 6.41
CA LEU A 214 10.83 -0.79 7.64
C LEU A 214 10.10 0.20 8.55
N ALA A 215 9.50 1.26 7.98
CA ALA A 215 8.67 2.19 8.75
C ALA A 215 7.45 1.49 9.39
N ALA A 216 6.76 0.62 8.64
CA ALA A 216 5.68 -0.21 9.15
C ALA A 216 6.13 -1.17 10.25
N ALA A 217 7.29 -1.81 10.11
CA ALA A 217 7.87 -2.68 11.12
C ALA A 217 8.19 -1.89 12.42
N ARG A 218 8.78 -0.70 12.30
CA ARG A 218 9.02 0.19 13.44
C ARG A 218 7.73 0.57 14.15
N PHE A 219 6.67 0.87 13.40
CA PHE A 219 5.35 1.15 13.96
C PHE A 219 4.78 -0.05 14.72
N LEU A 220 4.86 -1.26 14.12
CA LEU A 220 4.28 -2.49 14.71
C LEU A 220 4.97 -2.96 15.98
N ARG A 221 6.27 -2.75 16.14
CA ARG A 221 7.10 -3.31 17.21
C ARG A 221 6.46 -3.25 18.60
N ASN A 222 5.75 -2.15 18.91
CA ASN A 222 5.19 -1.90 20.23
C ASN A 222 3.67 -1.75 20.23
N ARG A 223 2.98 -2.25 19.19
CA ARG A 223 1.52 -2.17 19.14
C ARG A 223 0.87 -3.35 19.86
N PRO A 224 -0.29 -3.13 20.46
CA PRO A 224 -1.10 -4.24 20.98
C PRO A 224 -1.63 -5.11 19.83
N PRO A 225 -2.11 -6.34 20.12
CA PRO A 225 -2.84 -7.15 19.15
C PRO A 225 -3.92 -6.33 18.42
N GLY A 226 -4.01 -6.48 17.13
CA GLY A 226 -4.93 -5.74 16.27
C GLY A 226 -4.53 -5.78 14.80
N LEU A 227 -5.45 -5.39 13.94
CA LEU A 227 -5.21 -5.26 12.50
C LEU A 227 -4.95 -3.79 12.16
N TYR A 228 -3.82 -3.54 11.55
CA TYR A 228 -3.32 -2.22 11.17
C TYR A 228 -3.11 -2.11 9.67
N SER A 229 -3.00 -0.88 9.19
CA SER A 229 -2.76 -0.50 7.81
C SER A 229 -1.63 0.53 7.70
N MET A 230 -1.28 0.92 6.48
CA MET A 230 -0.35 2.04 6.27
C MET A 230 -0.94 3.40 6.66
N ALA A 231 -2.26 3.55 6.76
CA ALA A 231 -2.88 4.76 7.29
C ALA A 231 -2.49 4.96 8.77
N ASP A 232 -2.53 3.90 9.58
CA ASP A 232 -2.11 3.96 10.98
C ASP A 232 -0.62 4.34 11.13
N VAL A 233 0.21 3.97 10.15
CA VAL A 233 1.65 4.34 10.15
C VAL A 233 1.84 5.83 9.90
N ILE A 234 1.10 6.42 8.94
CA ILE A 234 1.20 7.85 8.64
C ILE A 234 0.57 8.71 9.73
N ASP A 235 -0.51 8.24 10.37
CA ASP A 235 -1.17 8.96 11.47
C ASP A 235 -0.30 9.00 12.76
N ALA A 236 0.63 8.05 12.89
CA ALA A 236 1.54 7.96 14.03
C ALA A 236 2.89 8.68 13.80
N ALA A 237 3.11 9.25 12.61
CA ALA A 237 4.35 9.94 12.23
C ALA A 237 4.33 11.41 12.61
#